data_48b3c0fa3215a4fbb15affac252db358
#
_entry.id   48b3c0fa3215a4fbb15affac252db358
#
_cell.length_a   1.000
_cell.length_b   1.000
_cell.length_c   1.000
_cell.angle_alpha   90.00
_cell.angle_beta   90.00
_cell.angle_gamma   90.00
#
_symmetry.space_group_name_H-M   'P 1'
#
loop_
_entity.id
_entity.type
_entity.pdbx_description
1 polymer ?
#
loop_
_entity_poly.entity_id
_entity_poly.type
_entity_poly.pdbx_seq_one_letter_code
_entity_poly.pdbx_strand_id
1 'polypeptide(L)'
;MNKPIYPSVLLIYTGGTIGMIENPETGALEAFNFDQLIENVPELKRFNYRIDSYQFTPPIDSSDMEPSLWSKLVKIIYDNYSKYDGFVILHGTDTMAFTASALSFMLEDLSKPVILTGSQLPIGK
;
A
#
# COMPACT_ATOMS: atom_id res chain seq x y z
N MET A 1 -7.72 33.60 3.63
CA MET A 1 -7.24 32.86 2.45
C MET A 1 -7.31 31.37 2.71
N ASN A 2 -7.99 30.66 1.85
CA ASN A 2 -8.07 29.22 1.95
C ASN A 2 -6.79 28.59 1.40
N LYS A 3 -6.12 27.76 2.20
CA LYS A 3 -5.03 26.95 1.71
C LYS A 3 -5.58 25.91 0.74
N PRO A 4 -4.85 25.61 -0.37
CA PRO A 4 -5.28 24.52 -1.24
C PRO A 4 -5.41 23.23 -0.44
N ILE A 5 -6.52 22.54 -0.60
CA ILE A 5 -6.74 21.22 -0.01
C ILE A 5 -6.33 20.20 -1.06
N TYR A 6 -5.26 19.47 -0.78
CA TYR A 6 -4.80 18.39 -1.66
C TYR A 6 -5.44 17.07 -1.24
N PRO A 7 -5.84 16.23 -2.21
CA PRO A 7 -6.26 14.88 -1.89
C PRO A 7 -5.19 14.11 -1.11
N SER A 8 -5.62 13.26 -0.21
CA SER A 8 -4.74 12.45 0.61
C SER A 8 -4.98 10.95 0.37
N VAL A 9 -3.90 10.21 0.29
CA VAL A 9 -3.91 8.77 0.04
C VAL A 9 -3.10 8.07 1.11
N LEU A 10 -3.64 7.00 1.68
CA LEU A 10 -2.90 6.09 2.53
C LEU A 10 -2.42 4.90 1.70
N LEU A 11 -1.12 4.73 1.62
CA LEU A 11 -0.47 3.62 0.96
C LEU A 11 -0.20 2.53 2.00
N ILE A 12 -0.78 1.35 1.80
CA ILE A 12 -0.63 0.24 2.73
C ILE A 12 0.21 -0.85 2.07
N TYR A 13 1.41 -1.08 2.58
CA TYR A 13 2.27 -2.14 2.10
C TYR A 13 2.11 -3.39 2.97
N THR A 14 1.56 -4.45 2.41
CA THR A 14 1.40 -5.74 3.11
C THR A 14 2.61 -6.64 2.90
N GLY A 15 3.18 -6.63 1.72
CA GLY A 15 4.27 -7.50 1.30
C GLY A 15 4.36 -7.56 -0.23
N GLY A 16 5.25 -8.39 -0.73
CA GLY A 16 5.42 -8.61 -2.16
C GLY A 16 6.54 -7.77 -2.77
N THR A 17 6.93 -8.17 -3.97
CA THR A 17 8.09 -7.62 -4.69
C THR A 17 7.97 -6.13 -4.98
N ILE A 18 6.77 -5.63 -5.20
CA ILE A 18 6.55 -4.21 -5.50
C ILE A 18 7.13 -3.31 -4.41
N GLY A 19 7.08 -3.73 -3.14
CA GLY A 19 7.59 -2.96 -2.01
C GLY A 19 9.00 -3.32 -1.58
N MET A 20 9.77 -3.94 -2.47
CA MET A 20 11.16 -4.30 -2.22
C MET A 20 12.10 -3.34 -2.93
N ILE A 21 13.34 -3.32 -2.45
CA ILE A 21 14.46 -2.62 -3.09
C ILE A 21 15.67 -3.54 -3.09
N GLU A 22 16.44 -3.48 -4.16
CA GLU A 22 17.67 -4.26 -4.26
C GLU A 22 18.78 -3.57 -3.47
N ASN A 23 19.39 -4.33 -2.55
CA ASN A 23 20.56 -3.87 -1.82
C ASN A 23 21.75 -3.81 -2.79
N PRO A 24 22.38 -2.64 -2.99
CA PRO A 24 23.45 -2.49 -3.97
C PRO A 24 24.73 -3.27 -3.63
N GLU A 25 24.91 -3.64 -2.37
CA GLU A 25 26.11 -4.37 -1.94
C GLU A 25 25.93 -5.88 -2.08
N THR A 26 24.73 -6.40 -1.79
CA THR A 26 24.48 -7.84 -1.74
C THR A 26 23.67 -8.36 -2.92
N GLY A 27 22.95 -7.48 -3.63
CA GLY A 27 22.00 -7.85 -4.67
C GLY A 27 20.70 -8.46 -4.13
N ALA A 28 20.56 -8.61 -2.82
CA ALA A 28 19.36 -9.16 -2.20
C ALA A 28 18.22 -8.13 -2.20
N LEU A 29 16.99 -8.63 -2.31
CA LEU A 29 15.81 -7.80 -2.15
C LEU A 29 15.52 -7.60 -0.66
N GLU A 30 15.31 -6.34 -0.29
CA GLU A 30 14.97 -5.92 1.07
C GLU A 30 13.68 -5.12 1.06
N ALA A 31 13.00 -5.04 2.21
CA ALA A 31 11.81 -4.21 2.34
C ALA A 31 12.15 -2.73 2.13
N PHE A 32 11.37 -2.09 1.28
CA PHE A 32 11.50 -0.67 0.99
C PHE A 32 11.04 0.16 2.18
N ASN A 33 11.75 1.25 2.49
CA ASN A 33 11.30 2.19 3.49
C ASN A 33 10.37 3.22 2.84
N PHE A 34 9.06 3.06 3.07
CA PHE A 34 8.05 3.93 2.46
C PHE A 34 8.07 5.37 2.98
N ASP A 35 8.73 5.65 4.10
CA ASP A 35 8.96 7.03 4.54
C ASP A 35 9.83 7.82 3.54
N GLN A 36 10.59 7.10 2.71
CA GLN A 36 11.43 7.67 1.66
C GLN A 36 10.82 7.51 0.27
N LEU A 37 9.54 7.24 0.18
CA LEU A 37 8.86 6.93 -1.09
C LEU A 37 9.07 8.03 -2.14
N ILE A 38 8.89 9.29 -1.77
CA ILE A 38 9.01 10.42 -2.70
C ILE A 38 10.43 10.57 -3.22
N GLU A 39 11.43 10.29 -2.39
CA GLU A 39 12.85 10.34 -2.79
C GLU A 39 13.18 9.26 -3.82
N ASN A 40 12.58 8.09 -3.70
CA ASN A 40 12.83 6.94 -4.56
C ASN A 40 11.91 6.88 -5.79
N VAL A 41 10.78 7.58 -5.75
CA VAL A 41 9.83 7.71 -6.86
C VAL A 41 9.54 9.20 -7.08
N PRO A 42 10.49 9.93 -7.70
CA PRO A 42 10.38 11.39 -7.82
C PRO A 42 9.17 11.85 -8.63
N GLU A 43 8.61 11.00 -9.47
CA GLU A 43 7.40 11.29 -10.26
C GLU A 43 6.21 11.65 -9.37
N LEU A 44 6.18 11.18 -8.13
CA LEU A 44 5.12 11.50 -7.18
C LEU A 44 5.08 12.97 -6.79
N LYS A 45 6.19 13.69 -6.93
CA LYS A 45 6.26 15.14 -6.68
C LYS A 45 5.42 15.96 -7.67
N ARG A 46 5.11 15.37 -8.83
CA ARG A 46 4.28 16.03 -9.85
C ARG A 46 2.81 16.04 -9.47
N PHE A 47 2.40 15.18 -8.56
CA PHE A 47 1.04 15.10 -8.08
C PHE A 47 0.91 15.91 -6.80
N ASN A 48 -0.11 16.75 -6.74
CA ASN A 48 -0.42 17.52 -5.54
C ASN A 48 -1.25 16.68 -4.58
N TYR A 49 -0.70 15.51 -4.19
CA TYR A 49 -1.32 14.61 -3.23
C TYR A 49 -0.46 14.50 -1.96
N ARG A 50 -1.13 14.41 -0.83
CA ARG A 50 -0.49 13.96 0.40
C ARG A 50 -0.53 12.43 0.44
N ILE A 51 0.64 11.81 0.46
CA ILE A 51 0.76 10.35 0.51
C ILE A 51 1.41 9.98 1.83
N ASP A 52 0.64 9.31 2.69
CA ASP A 52 1.15 8.69 3.90
C ASP A 52 1.23 7.19 3.68
N SER A 53 2.03 6.50 4.48
CA SER A 53 2.24 5.07 4.34
C SER A 53 2.03 4.33 5.66
N TYR A 54 1.53 3.11 5.54
CA TYR A 54 1.50 2.12 6.61
C TYR A 54 2.19 0.86 6.10
N GLN A 55 3.21 0.40 6.80
CA GLN A 55 4.01 -0.73 6.37
C GLN A 55 3.90 -1.86 7.38
N PHE A 56 3.52 -3.06 6.91
CA PHE A 56 3.54 -4.26 7.73
C PHE A 56 4.98 -4.66 8.01
N THR A 57 5.30 -4.93 9.27
CA THR A 57 6.63 -5.32 9.72
C THR A 57 6.53 -6.60 10.54
N PRO A 58 7.11 -7.73 10.07
CA PRO A 58 7.75 -7.89 8.76
C PRO A 58 6.73 -7.90 7.62
N PRO A 59 7.16 -7.63 6.37
CA PRO A 59 6.31 -7.83 5.21
C PRO A 59 5.87 -9.28 5.07
N ILE A 60 4.67 -9.49 4.56
CA ILE A 60 4.08 -10.81 4.45
C ILE A 60 4.32 -11.37 3.04
N ASP A 61 4.81 -12.60 2.95
CA ASP A 61 4.80 -13.34 1.70
C ASP A 61 3.34 -13.62 1.35
N SER A 62 2.91 -13.30 0.12
CA SER A 62 1.53 -13.49 -0.29
C SER A 62 1.08 -14.95 -0.27
N SER A 63 2.01 -15.91 -0.36
CA SER A 63 1.71 -17.33 -0.17
C SER A 63 1.31 -17.68 1.27
N ASP A 64 1.68 -16.84 2.24
CA ASP A 64 1.36 -16.99 3.66
C ASP A 64 0.15 -16.12 4.08
N MET A 65 -0.59 -15.60 3.13
CA MET A 65 -1.75 -14.74 3.42
C MET A 65 -2.84 -15.51 4.17
N GLU A 66 -3.27 -14.96 5.29
CA GLU A 66 -4.28 -15.55 6.18
C GLU A 66 -5.49 -14.61 6.35
N PRO A 67 -6.69 -15.16 6.66
CA PRO A 67 -7.88 -14.33 6.87
C PRO A 67 -7.72 -13.25 7.96
N SER A 68 -6.89 -13.50 8.98
CA SER A 68 -6.58 -12.50 10.02
C SER A 68 -5.95 -11.23 9.45
N LEU A 69 -5.24 -11.34 8.33
CA LEU A 69 -4.65 -10.19 7.64
C LEU A 69 -5.69 -9.34 6.94
N TRP A 70 -6.73 -9.97 6.39
CA TRP A 70 -7.84 -9.24 5.79
C TRP A 70 -8.58 -8.42 6.86
N SER A 71 -8.82 -9.00 8.03
CA SER A 71 -9.42 -8.29 9.17
C SER A 71 -8.55 -7.12 9.61
N LYS A 72 -7.23 -7.28 9.62
CA LYS A 72 -6.29 -6.20 9.93
C LYS A 72 -6.34 -5.09 8.90
N LEU A 73 -6.39 -5.43 7.61
CA LEU A 73 -6.53 -4.45 6.53
C LEU A 73 -7.83 -3.65 6.66
N VAL A 74 -8.94 -4.33 6.90
CA VAL A 74 -10.24 -3.69 7.12
C VAL A 74 -10.18 -2.71 8.29
N LYS A 75 -9.56 -3.13 9.39
CA LYS A 75 -9.40 -2.26 10.57
C LYS A 75 -8.58 -1.02 10.25
N ILE A 76 -7.46 -1.17 9.54
CA ILE A 76 -6.62 -0.04 9.14
C ILE A 76 -7.42 0.93 8.27
N ILE A 77 -8.18 0.44 7.31
CA ILE A 77 -9.00 1.26 6.43
C ILE A 77 -10.08 2.01 7.23
N TYR A 78 -10.82 1.33 8.08
CA TYR A 78 -11.87 1.97 8.88
C TYR A 78 -11.32 2.97 9.89
N ASP A 79 -10.22 2.66 10.56
CA ASP A 79 -9.60 3.56 11.53
C ASP A 79 -9.06 4.85 10.87
N ASN A 80 -8.75 4.79 9.58
CA ASN A 80 -8.19 5.91 8.81
C ASN A 80 -9.16 6.48 7.77
N TYR A 81 -10.37 5.97 7.71
CA TYR A 81 -11.32 6.30 6.63
C TYR A 81 -11.63 7.79 6.54
N SER A 82 -11.78 8.46 7.68
CA SER A 82 -12.05 9.90 7.72
C SER A 82 -10.84 10.78 7.41
N LYS A 83 -9.64 10.22 7.48
CA LYS A 83 -8.37 10.97 7.32
C LYS A 83 -7.86 11.03 5.90
N TYR A 84 -8.30 10.12 5.03
CA TYR A 84 -7.79 9.97 3.67
C TYR A 84 -8.93 9.94 2.67
N ASP A 85 -8.63 10.40 1.45
CA ASP A 85 -9.58 10.39 0.33
C ASP A 85 -9.56 9.05 -0.42
N GLY A 86 -8.51 8.27 -0.26
CA GLY A 86 -8.40 6.96 -0.88
C GLY A 86 -7.31 6.11 -0.25
N PHE A 87 -7.31 4.83 -0.60
CA PHE A 87 -6.40 3.83 -0.06
C PHE A 87 -5.82 3.01 -1.21
N VAL A 88 -4.51 2.78 -1.17
CA VAL A 88 -3.82 1.91 -2.12
C VAL A 88 -3.12 0.82 -1.32
N ILE A 89 -3.42 -0.44 -1.63
CA ILE A 89 -2.81 -1.60 -0.98
C ILE A 89 -1.79 -2.21 -1.94
N LEU A 90 -0.53 -2.20 -1.53
CA LEU A 90 0.54 -2.90 -2.25
C LEU A 90 0.61 -4.33 -1.73
N HIS A 91 0.46 -5.28 -2.63
CA HIS A 91 0.24 -6.68 -2.29
C HIS A 91 1.07 -7.59 -3.19
N GLY A 92 1.47 -8.75 -2.68
CA GLY A 92 2.06 -9.78 -3.52
C GLY A 92 1.05 -10.31 -4.54
N THR A 93 1.52 -10.66 -5.73
CA THR A 93 0.64 -11.01 -6.85
C THR A 93 0.00 -12.39 -6.74
N ASP A 94 0.60 -13.32 -5.98
CA ASP A 94 0.12 -14.71 -5.91
C ASP A 94 -1.29 -14.85 -5.35
N THR A 95 -1.63 -14.05 -4.33
CA THR A 95 -2.90 -14.13 -3.62
C THR A 95 -3.70 -12.83 -3.64
N MET A 96 -3.29 -11.85 -4.45
CA MET A 96 -3.96 -10.55 -4.51
C MET A 96 -5.45 -10.66 -4.86
N ALA A 97 -5.81 -11.55 -5.78
CA ALA A 97 -7.19 -11.77 -6.16
C ALA A 97 -8.05 -12.27 -4.99
N PHE A 98 -7.50 -13.13 -4.14
CA PHE A 98 -8.20 -13.61 -2.95
C PHE A 98 -8.43 -12.49 -1.94
N THR A 99 -7.42 -11.66 -1.70
CA THR A 99 -7.55 -10.50 -0.81
C THR A 99 -8.56 -9.51 -1.37
N ALA A 100 -8.52 -9.22 -2.67
CA ALA A 100 -9.48 -8.32 -3.31
C ALA A 100 -10.91 -8.83 -3.16
N SER A 101 -11.14 -10.13 -3.38
CA SER A 101 -12.46 -10.74 -3.19
C SER A 101 -12.92 -10.65 -1.73
N ALA A 102 -12.05 -10.99 -0.78
CA ALA A 102 -12.39 -10.93 0.64
C ALA A 102 -12.76 -9.50 1.06
N LEU A 103 -11.97 -8.51 0.67
CA LEU A 103 -12.22 -7.11 1.02
C LEU A 103 -13.51 -6.59 0.39
N SER A 104 -13.87 -7.06 -0.81
CA SER A 104 -15.12 -6.65 -1.45
C SER A 104 -16.35 -7.05 -0.65
N PHE A 105 -16.28 -8.15 0.13
CA PHE A 105 -17.34 -8.58 1.03
C PHE A 105 -17.25 -7.95 2.41
N MET A 106 -16.04 -7.65 2.89
CA MET A 106 -15.81 -7.15 4.25
C MET A 106 -15.98 -5.64 4.36
N LEU A 107 -15.71 -4.90 3.28
CA LEU A 107 -15.85 -3.45 3.24
C LEU A 107 -17.23 -3.09 2.70
N GLU A 108 -18.03 -2.41 3.52
CA GLU A 108 -19.39 -2.01 3.18
C GLU A 108 -19.48 -0.49 3.01
N ASP A 109 -20.40 -0.07 2.14
CA ASP A 109 -20.76 1.34 1.96
C ASP A 109 -19.57 2.25 1.67
N LEU A 110 -18.63 1.78 0.84
CA LEU A 110 -17.47 2.57 0.47
C LEU A 110 -17.86 3.77 -0.41
N SER A 111 -17.49 4.97 0.04
CA SER A 111 -17.56 6.19 -0.75
C SER A 111 -16.18 6.63 -1.26
N LYS A 112 -15.12 5.93 -0.85
CA LYS A 112 -13.74 6.23 -1.19
C LYS A 112 -13.10 5.03 -1.88
N PRO A 113 -12.21 5.24 -2.85
CA PRO A 113 -11.55 4.12 -3.54
C PRO A 113 -10.60 3.36 -2.62
N VAL A 114 -10.63 2.05 -2.74
CA VAL A 114 -9.66 1.12 -2.15
C VAL A 114 -9.13 0.27 -3.30
N ILE A 115 -7.87 0.50 -3.66
CA ILE A 115 -7.26 -0.08 -4.85
C ILE A 115 -6.14 -1.02 -4.43
N LEU A 116 -6.16 -2.25 -4.94
CA LEU A 116 -5.07 -3.20 -4.75
C LEU A 116 -4.19 -3.20 -6.00
N THR A 117 -2.88 -3.20 -5.78
CA THR A 117 -1.91 -3.32 -6.86
C THR A 117 -0.71 -4.14 -6.43
N GLY A 118 -0.04 -4.73 -7.39
CA GLY A 118 1.16 -5.51 -7.19
C GLY A 118 2.01 -5.50 -8.45
N SER A 119 3.24 -5.96 -8.32
CA SER A 119 4.18 -6.02 -9.44
C SER A 119 5.20 -7.11 -9.22
N GLN A 120 5.69 -7.70 -10.31
CA GLN A 120 6.84 -8.60 -10.30
C GLN A 120 8.17 -7.84 -10.22
N LEU A 121 8.13 -6.51 -10.37
CA LEU A 121 9.31 -5.65 -10.27
C LEU A 121 9.20 -4.72 -9.06
N PRO A 122 10.32 -4.44 -8.39
CA PRO A 122 10.34 -3.45 -7.31
C PRO A 122 9.95 -2.06 -7.79
N ILE A 123 9.34 -1.29 -6.90
CA ILE A 123 8.85 0.06 -7.21
C ILE A 123 9.98 1.04 -7.55
N GLY A 124 11.18 0.81 -7.05
CA GLY A 124 12.33 1.69 -7.26
C GLY A 124 13.13 1.40 -8.53
N LYS A 125 12.60 0.60 -9.44
CA LYS A 125 13.31 0.25 -10.68
C LYS A 125 12.72 0.86 -11.92
#